data_b2a63fff378f2a5b9eb57ac8943a38ed
#
_entry.id   b2a63fff378f2a5b9eb57ac8943a38ed
#
_cell.length_a   1.000
_cell.length_b   1.000
_cell.length_c   1.000
_cell.angle_alpha   90.00
_cell.angle_beta   90.00
_cell.angle_gamma   90.00
#
_symmetry.space_group_name_H-M   'P 1'
#
loop_
_entity.id
_entity.type
_entity.pdbx_description
1 polymer ?
#
loop_
_entity_poly.entity_id
_entity_poly.type
_entity_poly.pdbx_seq_one_letter_code
_entity_poly.pdbx_strand_id
1 'polypeptide(L)'
;MRRRDLIKAATALTAMGLSKSSSAIAAESMTPQSARPAFKAAVMRLPVLVPPSEDALNDVRRRNAEAMVEAIENVMRSASSKPRVISFPVLQFTSARRAVSGVPMSRVAVDLVSEPLDKGIFAPVVEACRRHNCYVATSTQEKVPQKEGWFFHTGFIMGPEGLVLRSPKAQAQSAPSVAYLRDIKDEYKSIFGENSIMPVAKTPIGTLACFVEGEAEVLEASRLLASKGAEVILHTSMEDDEIPWTALKQAIGFQCHVFLLTGATSRLIYADNPAGEWAGGSATIIGPDGRLLAEKGGQDEGYAVANIDLAAIDAAREKFGRNTVPAWDLYTDLYSQ
;
A
#
# COMPACT_ATOMS: atom_id res chain seq x y z
N MET A 1 -23.99 -44.70 -2.91
CA MET A 1 -22.78 -44.84 -3.75
C MET A 1 -21.56 -45.02 -2.85
N ARG A 2 -20.87 -46.14 -2.91
CA ARG A 2 -19.75 -46.41 -1.99
C ARG A 2 -18.46 -45.84 -2.56
N ARG A 3 -17.58 -45.38 -1.68
CA ARG A 3 -16.29 -44.71 -1.98
C ARG A 3 -15.42 -45.49 -3.01
N ARG A 4 -15.66 -46.79 -3.21
CA ARG A 4 -14.98 -47.63 -4.22
C ARG A 4 -15.46 -47.40 -5.65
N ASP A 5 -16.63 -46.85 -5.86
CA ASP A 5 -17.21 -46.67 -7.19
C ASP A 5 -16.73 -45.35 -7.82
N LEU A 6 -16.31 -44.39 -7.00
CA LEU A 6 -15.68 -43.13 -7.43
C LEU A 6 -14.25 -43.33 -7.98
N ILE A 7 -13.52 -44.32 -7.47
CA ILE A 7 -12.14 -44.59 -7.91
C ILE A 7 -12.12 -45.30 -9.27
N LYS A 8 -13.14 -46.10 -9.59
CA LYS A 8 -13.23 -46.77 -10.89
C LYS A 8 -13.69 -45.85 -12.04
N ALA A 9 -14.38 -44.76 -11.73
CA ALA A 9 -14.77 -43.77 -12.72
C ALA A 9 -13.62 -42.87 -13.16
N ALA A 10 -12.61 -42.65 -12.31
CA ALA A 10 -11.44 -41.84 -12.61
C ALA A 10 -10.44 -42.49 -13.58
N THR A 11 -10.47 -43.82 -13.70
CA THR A 11 -9.52 -44.60 -14.55
C THR A 11 -10.00 -44.79 -15.98
N ALA A 12 -11.26 -44.53 -16.28
CA ALA A 12 -11.86 -44.74 -17.60
C ALA A 12 -11.87 -43.49 -18.51
N LEU A 13 -11.51 -42.32 -17.99
CA LEU A 13 -11.47 -41.03 -18.76
C LEU A 13 -10.12 -40.72 -19.39
N THR A 14 -9.13 -41.60 -19.27
CA THR A 14 -7.77 -41.34 -19.79
C THR A 14 -7.56 -41.78 -21.25
N ALA A 15 -8.58 -42.27 -21.93
CA ALA A 15 -8.47 -42.85 -23.26
C ALA A 15 -9.18 -42.10 -24.41
N MET A 16 -9.67 -40.89 -24.18
CA MET A 16 -10.16 -40.02 -25.28
C MET A 16 -9.33 -38.77 -25.37
N GLY A 17 -8.55 -38.70 -26.46
CA GLY A 17 -7.64 -37.58 -26.77
C GLY A 17 -8.39 -36.26 -26.88
N LEU A 18 -8.28 -35.44 -25.87
CA LEU A 18 -8.54 -34.04 -25.94
C LEU A 18 -7.19 -33.32 -25.90
N SER A 19 -6.90 -32.64 -26.98
CA SER A 19 -5.70 -31.82 -27.19
C SER A 19 -5.54 -30.82 -26.06
N LYS A 20 -4.41 -30.89 -25.36
CA LYS A 20 -4.02 -29.97 -24.31
C LYS A 20 -3.70 -28.61 -24.91
N SER A 21 -4.57 -27.64 -24.73
CA SER A 21 -4.17 -26.25 -24.60
C SER A 21 -4.28 -25.85 -23.12
N SER A 22 -3.42 -26.46 -22.30
CA SER A 22 -3.14 -25.94 -20.98
C SER A 22 -2.10 -24.85 -21.15
N SER A 23 -2.49 -23.60 -21.05
CA SER A 23 -1.58 -22.56 -20.58
C SER A 23 -1.18 -22.90 -19.16
N ALA A 24 -0.19 -23.76 -19.03
CA ALA A 24 0.56 -23.92 -17.80
C ALA A 24 1.23 -22.56 -17.56
N ILE A 25 0.62 -21.75 -16.68
CA ILE A 25 1.42 -20.81 -15.89
C ILE A 25 2.33 -21.76 -15.10
N ALA A 26 3.56 -21.90 -15.60
CA ALA A 26 4.59 -22.65 -14.96
C ALA A 26 4.68 -22.12 -13.53
N ALA A 27 4.41 -22.97 -12.56
CA ALA A 27 4.92 -22.78 -11.23
C ALA A 27 6.45 -22.84 -11.40
N GLU A 28 7.07 -21.67 -11.64
CA GLU A 28 8.51 -21.52 -11.50
C GLU A 28 8.81 -22.03 -10.11
N SER A 29 9.57 -23.11 -10.04
CA SER A 29 10.10 -23.65 -8.81
C SER A 29 10.78 -22.47 -8.10
N MET A 30 10.16 -21.98 -7.02
CA MET A 30 10.78 -20.97 -6.19
C MET A 30 12.06 -21.58 -5.65
N THR A 31 13.16 -21.23 -6.27
CA THR A 31 14.49 -21.47 -5.73
C THR A 31 14.48 -20.89 -4.32
N PRO A 32 14.98 -21.60 -3.28
CA PRO A 32 15.07 -21.03 -1.96
C PRO A 32 15.76 -19.68 -2.07
N GLN A 33 15.03 -18.62 -1.77
CA GLN A 33 15.58 -17.28 -1.82
C GLN A 33 16.73 -17.26 -0.82
N SER A 34 17.95 -17.08 -1.30
CA SER A 34 19.14 -16.93 -0.47
C SER A 34 18.79 -16.00 0.69
N ALA A 35 19.05 -16.42 1.93
CA ALA A 35 18.63 -15.73 3.15
C ALA A 35 18.97 -14.23 3.07
N ARG A 36 17.99 -13.44 2.68
CA ARG A 36 18.13 -11.99 2.70
C ARG A 36 18.19 -11.58 4.17
N PRO A 37 19.14 -10.69 4.55
CA PRO A 37 19.26 -10.27 5.93
C PRO A 37 17.96 -9.61 6.40
N ALA A 38 17.53 -9.93 7.60
CA ALA A 38 16.43 -9.24 8.25
C ALA A 38 16.75 -7.75 8.38
N PHE A 39 15.72 -6.91 8.28
CA PHE A 39 15.82 -5.46 8.39
C PHE A 39 14.75 -4.90 9.32
N LYS A 40 14.92 -3.66 9.74
CA LYS A 40 13.89 -2.98 10.52
C LYS A 40 12.95 -2.19 9.63
N ALA A 41 11.66 -2.19 10.01
CA ALA A 41 10.63 -1.34 9.43
C ALA A 41 10.06 -0.41 10.50
N ALA A 42 9.62 0.77 10.09
CA ALA A 42 8.90 1.70 10.94
C ALA A 42 7.54 2.06 10.33
N VAL A 43 6.59 2.35 11.21
CA VAL A 43 5.29 2.91 10.86
C VAL A 43 5.07 4.19 11.65
N MET A 44 4.66 5.24 10.98
CA MET A 44 4.50 6.57 11.57
C MET A 44 3.05 6.84 11.91
N ARG A 45 2.82 7.46 13.07
CA ARG A 45 1.55 8.05 13.47
C ARG A 45 1.76 9.54 13.67
N LEU A 46 1.38 10.31 12.66
CA LEU A 46 1.69 11.75 12.58
C LEU A 46 0.44 12.55 12.20
N PRO A 47 0.42 13.85 12.55
CA PRO A 47 -0.60 14.75 12.07
C PRO A 47 -0.36 15.12 10.62
N VAL A 48 -1.43 15.59 9.97
CA VAL A 48 -1.40 16.15 8.62
C VAL A 48 -1.96 17.56 8.68
N LEU A 49 -1.18 18.53 8.22
CA LEU A 49 -1.63 19.91 8.09
C LEU A 49 -2.55 20.04 6.88
N VAL A 50 -3.68 20.72 7.07
CA VAL A 50 -4.68 20.96 6.03
C VAL A 50 -4.59 22.42 5.57
N PRO A 51 -4.45 22.69 4.27
CA PRO A 51 -4.36 24.05 3.78
C PRO A 51 -5.69 24.80 3.97
N PRO A 52 -5.67 26.03 4.52
CA PRO A 52 -6.87 26.85 4.69
C PRO A 52 -7.39 27.46 3.37
N SER A 53 -6.54 27.54 2.36
CA SER A 53 -6.84 28.12 1.05
C SER A 53 -5.95 27.54 -0.04
N GLU A 54 -6.26 27.79 -1.31
CA GLU A 54 -5.43 27.41 -2.45
C GLU A 54 -4.05 28.09 -2.37
N ASP A 55 -3.98 29.36 -1.98
CA ASP A 55 -2.72 30.11 -1.85
C ASP A 55 -1.79 29.52 -0.79
N ALA A 56 -2.33 28.94 0.27
CA ALA A 56 -1.55 28.29 1.33
C ALA A 56 -1.08 26.87 0.98
N LEU A 57 -1.54 26.30 -0.13
CA LEU A 57 -1.33 24.90 -0.47
C LEU A 57 0.14 24.52 -0.54
N ASN A 58 0.96 25.31 -1.23
CA ASN A 58 2.39 25.00 -1.41
C ASN A 58 3.17 25.13 -0.10
N ASP A 59 2.84 26.08 0.76
CA ASP A 59 3.45 26.20 2.08
C ASP A 59 3.09 25.01 2.97
N VAL A 60 1.84 24.61 3.00
CA VAL A 60 1.39 23.44 3.79
C VAL A 60 2.05 22.15 3.29
N ARG A 61 2.14 21.95 1.98
CA ARG A 61 2.85 20.81 1.39
C ARG A 61 4.31 20.75 1.80
N ARG A 62 4.99 21.90 1.73
CA ARG A 62 6.38 22.01 2.17
C ARG A 62 6.53 21.65 3.65
N ARG A 63 5.67 22.19 4.51
CA ARG A 63 5.68 21.89 5.96
C ARG A 63 5.39 20.41 6.26
N ASN A 64 4.45 19.80 5.56
CA ASN A 64 4.21 18.36 5.68
C ASN A 64 5.42 17.53 5.21
N ALA A 65 6.09 17.94 4.12
CA ALA A 65 7.32 17.28 3.67
C ALA A 65 8.46 17.44 4.68
N GLU A 66 8.62 18.62 5.27
CA GLU A 66 9.61 18.89 6.33
C GLU A 66 9.33 18.03 7.56
N ALA A 67 8.07 17.91 7.98
CA ALA A 67 7.67 17.02 9.09
C ALA A 67 7.96 15.56 8.79
N MET A 68 7.79 15.10 7.55
CA MET A 68 8.20 13.74 7.14
C MET A 68 9.72 13.56 7.26
N VAL A 69 10.51 14.52 6.78
CA VAL A 69 11.98 14.46 6.89
C VAL A 69 12.39 14.43 8.35
N GLU A 70 11.83 15.29 9.18
CA GLU A 70 12.12 15.29 10.63
C GLU A 70 11.79 13.94 11.28
N ALA A 71 10.65 13.35 10.94
CA ALA A 71 10.27 12.02 11.44
C ALA A 71 11.24 10.93 10.98
N ILE A 72 11.71 10.97 9.73
CA ILE A 72 12.76 10.07 9.23
C ILE A 72 14.04 10.24 10.05
N GLU A 73 14.52 11.49 10.22
CA GLU A 73 15.74 11.75 10.98
C GLU A 73 15.62 11.31 12.46
N ASN A 74 14.43 11.50 13.06
CA ASN A 74 14.17 11.08 14.43
C ASN A 74 14.27 9.56 14.61
N VAL A 75 13.64 8.78 13.74
CA VAL A 75 13.71 7.32 13.83
C VAL A 75 15.11 6.80 13.49
N MET A 76 15.83 7.45 12.56
CA MET A 76 17.19 7.06 12.17
C MET A 76 18.25 7.37 13.23
N ARG A 77 18.02 8.37 14.10
CA ARG A 77 18.92 8.69 15.22
C ARG A 77 18.93 7.60 16.30
N SER A 78 17.87 6.84 16.44
CA SER A 78 17.85 5.71 17.36
C SER A 78 18.81 4.62 16.88
N ALA A 79 19.86 4.33 17.62
CA ALA A 79 20.86 3.32 17.28
C ALA A 79 20.26 1.91 17.07
N SER A 80 19.14 1.62 17.71
CA SER A 80 18.46 0.33 17.66
C SER A 80 17.42 0.23 16.52
N SER A 81 17.03 1.33 15.89
CA SER A 81 15.97 1.34 14.87
C SER A 81 16.51 1.29 13.43
N LYS A 82 17.04 2.35 12.89
CA LYS A 82 17.55 2.45 11.51
C LYS A 82 16.72 1.65 10.48
N PRO A 83 15.43 1.96 10.33
CA PRO A 83 14.56 1.19 9.44
C PRO A 83 14.98 1.35 7.98
N ARG A 84 14.80 0.27 7.21
CA ARG A 84 15.01 0.26 5.76
C ARG A 84 13.72 0.59 4.99
N VAL A 85 12.58 0.52 5.66
CA VAL A 85 11.29 0.91 5.09
C VAL A 85 10.43 1.61 6.14
N ILE A 86 9.73 2.67 5.74
CA ILE A 86 8.92 3.50 6.62
C ILE A 86 7.58 3.77 5.93
N SER A 87 6.47 3.44 6.61
CA SER A 87 5.13 3.79 6.14
C SER A 87 4.62 5.03 6.86
N PHE A 88 4.26 6.04 6.10
CA PHE A 88 3.69 7.31 6.57
C PHE A 88 2.16 7.32 6.46
N PRO A 89 1.50 8.24 7.17
CA PRO A 89 0.08 8.48 7.00
C PRO A 89 -0.32 8.83 5.58
N VAL A 90 -1.61 8.77 5.33
CA VAL A 90 -2.24 9.18 4.09
C VAL A 90 -2.17 10.70 3.88
N LEU A 91 -2.21 11.14 2.63
CA LEU A 91 -2.37 12.54 2.21
C LEU A 91 -1.34 13.54 2.76
N GLN A 92 -0.12 13.11 3.04
CA GLN A 92 0.92 14.01 3.57
C GLN A 92 1.19 15.24 2.68
N PHE A 93 0.94 15.14 1.38
CA PHE A 93 1.24 16.22 0.43
C PHE A 93 0.01 16.97 -0.10
N THR A 94 -1.20 16.48 0.11
CA THR A 94 -2.40 17.16 -0.38
C THR A 94 -3.49 17.35 0.66
N SER A 95 -3.39 16.68 1.79
CA SER A 95 -4.16 16.85 3.03
C SER A 95 -5.58 17.39 2.88
N ALA A 96 -6.49 16.69 2.21
CA ALA A 96 -7.85 17.20 2.22
C ALA A 96 -8.89 16.08 2.29
N ARG A 97 -9.36 15.82 3.48
CA ARG A 97 -10.65 15.16 3.69
C ARG A 97 -11.81 16.12 3.43
N ARG A 98 -11.58 17.43 3.63
CA ARG A 98 -12.51 18.51 3.25
C ARG A 98 -11.90 19.29 2.12
N ALA A 99 -12.69 19.56 1.08
CA ALA A 99 -12.30 20.54 0.10
C ALA A 99 -11.83 21.82 0.81
N VAL A 100 -10.68 22.32 0.44
CA VAL A 100 -10.31 23.69 0.79
C VAL A 100 -11.49 24.57 0.38
N SER A 101 -12.03 25.34 1.30
CA SER A 101 -13.32 26.02 1.13
C SER A 101 -13.41 26.66 -0.26
N GLY A 102 -14.33 26.13 -1.09
CA GLY A 102 -14.56 26.63 -2.45
C GLY A 102 -13.59 26.15 -3.55
N VAL A 103 -12.54 25.36 -3.24
CA VAL A 103 -11.58 24.89 -4.25
C VAL A 103 -11.84 23.41 -4.57
N PRO A 104 -12.07 23.05 -5.85
CA PRO A 104 -12.21 21.66 -6.25
C PRO A 104 -10.94 20.85 -5.93
N MET A 105 -11.11 19.63 -5.44
CA MET A 105 -10.00 18.74 -5.07
C MET A 105 -9.05 18.47 -6.25
N SER A 106 -9.54 18.44 -7.47
CA SER A 106 -8.72 18.31 -8.68
C SER A 106 -7.72 19.45 -8.89
N ARG A 107 -7.99 20.65 -8.34
CA ARG A 107 -7.04 21.78 -8.38
C ARG A 107 -5.90 21.63 -7.38
N VAL A 108 -6.17 20.98 -6.25
CA VAL A 108 -5.15 20.72 -5.22
C VAL A 108 -4.36 19.42 -5.48
N ALA A 109 -4.73 18.64 -6.48
CA ALA A 109 -4.01 17.43 -6.85
C ALA A 109 -2.63 17.76 -7.45
N VAL A 110 -1.65 16.90 -7.18
CA VAL A 110 -0.28 17.01 -7.65
C VAL A 110 -0.14 16.36 -9.02
N ASP A 111 0.58 16.99 -9.91
CA ASP A 111 0.94 16.42 -11.21
C ASP A 111 2.25 15.63 -11.10
N LEU A 112 2.16 14.36 -10.70
CA LEU A 112 3.32 13.49 -10.57
C LEU A 112 3.98 13.09 -11.91
N VAL A 113 3.37 13.44 -13.04
CA VAL A 113 3.96 13.22 -14.37
C VAL A 113 4.91 14.35 -14.72
N SER A 114 4.49 15.60 -14.52
CA SER A 114 5.28 16.77 -14.85
C SER A 114 6.18 17.26 -13.71
N GLU A 115 5.90 16.87 -12.47
CA GLU A 115 6.72 17.19 -11.29
C GLU A 115 7.40 15.91 -10.74
N PRO A 116 8.60 15.55 -11.24
CA PRO A 116 9.35 14.40 -10.77
C PRO A 116 9.61 14.48 -9.25
N LEU A 117 9.55 13.32 -8.57
CA LEU A 117 9.69 13.26 -7.10
C LEU A 117 11.07 13.70 -6.57
N ASP A 118 12.08 13.74 -7.41
CA ASP A 118 13.43 14.24 -7.08
C ASP A 118 13.53 15.75 -7.20
N LYS A 119 12.45 16.43 -7.56
CA LYS A 119 12.32 17.89 -7.64
C LYS A 119 11.09 18.37 -6.90
N GLY A 120 11.00 19.65 -6.64
CA GLY A 120 9.83 20.24 -5.98
C GLY A 120 9.63 19.78 -4.55
N ILE A 121 8.38 19.61 -4.16
CA ILE A 121 7.97 19.36 -2.77
C ILE A 121 8.40 17.98 -2.21
N PHE A 122 8.65 16.99 -3.08
CA PHE A 122 9.05 15.65 -2.67
C PHE A 122 10.57 15.50 -2.52
N ALA A 123 11.34 16.38 -3.14
CA ALA A 123 12.80 16.29 -3.18
C ALA A 123 13.46 16.13 -1.79
N PRO A 124 13.04 16.85 -0.72
CA PRO A 124 13.63 16.65 0.59
C PRO A 124 13.43 15.24 1.15
N VAL A 125 12.28 14.60 0.88
CA VAL A 125 12.00 13.24 1.34
C VAL A 125 12.81 12.22 0.55
N VAL A 126 12.92 12.37 -0.77
CA VAL A 126 13.79 11.52 -1.62
C VAL A 126 15.26 11.64 -1.20
N GLU A 127 15.72 12.85 -0.87
CA GLU A 127 17.09 13.06 -0.39
C GLU A 127 17.32 12.37 0.97
N ALA A 128 16.34 12.40 1.87
CA ALA A 128 16.41 11.63 3.12
C ALA A 128 16.44 10.11 2.83
N CYS A 129 15.67 9.62 1.86
CA CYS A 129 15.75 8.22 1.42
C CYS A 129 17.14 7.85 0.91
N ARG A 130 17.80 8.70 0.13
CA ARG A 130 19.17 8.51 -0.36
C ARG A 130 20.17 8.46 0.79
N ARG A 131 20.12 9.47 1.67
CA ARG A 131 21.03 9.61 2.82
C ARG A 131 20.98 8.42 3.76
N HIS A 132 19.80 7.88 4.00
CA HIS A 132 19.58 6.77 4.91
C HIS A 132 19.44 5.40 4.23
N ASN A 133 19.50 5.35 2.91
CA ASN A 133 19.28 4.15 2.12
C ASN A 133 18.01 3.40 2.55
N CYS A 134 16.87 4.11 2.55
CA CYS A 134 15.58 3.59 2.97
C CYS A 134 14.47 3.89 1.96
N TYR A 135 13.36 3.19 2.11
CA TYR A 135 12.14 3.35 1.33
C TYR A 135 11.05 3.98 2.18
N VAL A 136 10.30 4.89 1.60
CA VAL A 136 9.23 5.62 2.28
C VAL A 136 7.95 5.51 1.47
N ALA A 137 6.86 5.08 2.10
CA ALA A 137 5.53 5.09 1.51
C ALA A 137 4.66 6.18 2.12
N THR A 138 3.89 6.85 1.28
CA THR A 138 2.82 7.78 1.63
C THR A 138 1.83 7.88 0.47
N SER A 139 0.86 8.78 0.53
CA SER A 139 -0.08 9.02 -0.56
C SER A 139 -0.33 10.50 -0.81
N THR A 140 -0.86 10.77 -1.99
CA THR A 140 -1.30 12.11 -2.40
C THR A 140 -2.50 12.01 -3.33
N GLN A 141 -3.18 13.12 -3.53
CA GLN A 141 -4.08 13.27 -4.65
C GLN A 141 -3.26 13.63 -5.88
N GLU A 142 -3.43 12.84 -6.94
CA GLU A 142 -2.68 12.94 -8.18
C GLU A 142 -3.60 13.34 -9.33
N LYS A 143 -3.20 14.31 -10.14
CA LYS A 143 -3.93 14.68 -11.36
C LYS A 143 -3.99 13.50 -12.32
N VAL A 144 -5.17 13.32 -12.92
CA VAL A 144 -5.32 12.35 -13.99
C VAL A 144 -4.86 13.00 -15.29
N PRO A 145 -3.82 12.48 -15.96
CA PRO A 145 -3.43 12.98 -17.26
C PRO A 145 -4.61 12.96 -18.25
N GLN A 146 -4.76 14.03 -19.03
CA GLN A 146 -5.77 14.14 -20.10
C GLN A 146 -7.26 14.17 -19.64
N LYS A 147 -7.52 14.19 -18.32
CA LYS A 147 -8.90 14.30 -17.78
C LYS A 147 -8.98 15.47 -16.81
N GLU A 148 -9.27 16.66 -17.32
CA GLU A 148 -9.46 17.84 -16.48
C GLU A 148 -10.57 17.63 -15.45
N GLY A 149 -10.32 18.07 -14.22
CA GLY A 149 -11.25 17.92 -13.10
C GLY A 149 -11.21 16.57 -12.40
N TRP A 150 -10.47 15.60 -12.92
CA TRP A 150 -10.32 14.28 -12.31
C TRP A 150 -9.00 14.15 -11.55
N PHE A 151 -9.01 13.36 -10.48
CA PHE A 151 -7.80 13.03 -9.73
C PHE A 151 -7.88 11.60 -9.18
N PHE A 152 -6.73 10.99 -9.01
CA PHE A 152 -6.59 9.74 -8.24
C PHE A 152 -6.25 10.05 -6.79
N HIS A 153 -6.57 9.12 -5.92
CA HIS A 153 -5.89 9.00 -4.63
C HIS A 153 -4.79 7.93 -4.80
N THR A 154 -3.55 8.38 -4.84
CA THR A 154 -2.40 7.54 -5.22
C THR A 154 -1.48 7.32 -4.05
N GLY A 155 -1.25 6.04 -3.72
CA GLY A 155 -0.14 5.60 -2.88
C GLY A 155 1.13 5.51 -3.71
N PHE A 156 2.26 5.87 -3.12
CA PHE A 156 3.55 5.75 -3.79
C PHE A 156 4.68 5.43 -2.81
N ILE A 157 5.71 4.81 -3.34
CA ILE A 157 6.93 4.48 -2.62
C ILE A 157 8.06 5.29 -3.24
N MET A 158 8.76 6.03 -2.40
CA MET A 158 10.01 6.71 -2.71
C MET A 158 11.17 5.90 -2.15
N GLY A 159 12.28 5.87 -2.87
CA GLY A 159 13.52 5.22 -2.45
C GLY A 159 14.75 6.04 -2.78
N PRO A 160 15.95 5.50 -2.57
CA PRO A 160 17.21 6.16 -2.96
C PRO A 160 17.26 6.52 -4.45
N GLU A 161 16.57 5.78 -5.28
CA GLU A 161 16.47 5.96 -6.74
C GLU A 161 15.38 6.97 -7.17
N GLY A 162 14.58 7.49 -6.25
CA GLY A 162 13.43 8.35 -6.54
C GLY A 162 12.10 7.61 -6.41
N LEU A 163 11.20 7.75 -7.40
CA LEU A 163 9.93 7.02 -7.44
C LEU A 163 10.16 5.54 -7.75
N VAL A 164 9.80 4.69 -6.79
CA VAL A 164 9.92 3.22 -6.89
C VAL A 164 8.62 2.58 -7.36
N LEU A 165 7.48 3.08 -6.86
CA LEU A 165 6.17 2.54 -7.15
C LEU A 165 5.11 3.63 -7.05
N ARG A 166 4.12 3.57 -7.95
CA ARG A 166 2.91 4.38 -7.97
C ARG A 166 1.71 3.42 -8.02
N SER A 167 0.78 3.57 -7.08
CA SER A 167 -0.41 2.73 -6.98
C SER A 167 -1.64 3.60 -6.77
N PRO A 168 -2.29 4.07 -7.83
CA PRO A 168 -3.56 4.76 -7.71
C PRO A 168 -4.65 3.81 -7.23
N LYS A 169 -5.56 4.32 -6.42
CA LYS A 169 -6.65 3.57 -5.83
C LYS A 169 -7.50 2.89 -6.91
N ALA A 170 -7.59 1.58 -6.83
CA ALA A 170 -8.24 0.78 -7.87
C ALA A 170 -9.77 0.85 -7.78
N GLN A 171 -10.29 0.86 -6.57
CA GLN A 171 -11.71 0.96 -6.30
C GLN A 171 -11.97 1.95 -5.18
N ALA A 172 -13.16 2.43 -5.10
CA ALA A 172 -13.49 3.44 -4.17
C ALA A 172 -14.81 3.32 -3.50
N GLN A 173 -14.83 3.89 -2.35
CA GLN A 173 -16.00 4.48 -1.77
C GLN A 173 -16.40 5.70 -2.61
N SER A 174 -17.67 5.81 -2.92
CA SER A 174 -18.23 6.81 -3.84
C SER A 174 -17.93 8.24 -3.43
N ALA A 175 -16.95 8.87 -4.05
CA ALA A 175 -16.78 10.32 -4.02
C ALA A 175 -16.84 10.85 -5.47
N PRO A 176 -17.71 11.79 -5.80
CA PRO A 176 -17.70 12.41 -7.10
C PRO A 176 -16.36 13.08 -7.37
N SER A 177 -15.85 12.99 -8.58
CA SER A 177 -14.60 13.55 -9.08
C SER A 177 -13.31 12.76 -8.76
N VAL A 178 -13.34 11.71 -7.97
CA VAL A 178 -12.20 10.80 -7.81
C VAL A 178 -12.21 9.81 -8.97
N ALA A 179 -11.10 9.71 -9.69
CA ALA A 179 -10.92 8.70 -10.71
C ALA A 179 -10.50 7.37 -10.06
N TYR A 180 -11.07 6.29 -10.54
CA TYR A 180 -10.67 4.96 -10.12
C TYR A 180 -10.11 4.20 -11.31
N LEU A 181 -9.12 3.36 -11.04
CA LEU A 181 -8.48 2.59 -12.11
C LEU A 181 -9.48 1.78 -12.93
N ARG A 182 -10.54 1.25 -12.31
CA ARG A 182 -11.58 0.50 -13.03
C ARG A 182 -12.26 1.30 -14.13
N ASP A 183 -12.37 2.63 -13.96
CA ASP A 183 -13.12 3.49 -14.88
C ASP A 183 -12.31 3.92 -16.10
N ILE A 184 -10.97 3.94 -15.94
CA ILE A 184 -10.02 4.39 -16.98
C ILE A 184 -8.82 3.43 -17.12
N LYS A 185 -9.05 2.15 -16.89
CA LYS A 185 -8.00 1.12 -16.85
C LYS A 185 -7.13 1.10 -18.10
N ASP A 186 -7.76 1.15 -19.28
CA ASP A 186 -7.02 1.02 -20.54
C ASP A 186 -6.24 2.30 -20.87
N GLU A 187 -6.83 3.48 -20.59
CA GLU A 187 -6.11 4.75 -20.73
C GLU A 187 -4.93 4.82 -19.77
N TYR A 188 -5.12 4.39 -18.50
CA TYR A 188 -4.05 4.37 -17.52
C TYR A 188 -2.88 3.47 -17.95
N LYS A 189 -3.19 2.27 -18.45
CA LYS A 189 -2.19 1.36 -19.02
C LYS A 189 -1.47 1.94 -20.22
N SER A 190 -2.17 2.67 -21.09
CA SER A 190 -1.55 3.30 -22.27
C SER A 190 -0.50 4.36 -21.89
N ILE A 191 -0.66 5.01 -20.72
CA ILE A 191 0.24 6.05 -20.23
C ILE A 191 1.39 5.44 -19.41
N PHE A 192 1.08 4.49 -18.52
CA PHE A 192 2.01 3.99 -17.50
C PHE A 192 2.48 2.54 -17.72
N GLY A 193 2.01 1.89 -18.78
CA GLY A 193 2.38 0.52 -19.16
C GLY A 193 1.46 -0.56 -18.59
N GLU A 194 1.52 -1.75 -19.17
CA GLU A 194 0.65 -2.90 -18.84
C GLU A 194 0.72 -3.32 -17.37
N ASN A 195 1.87 -3.20 -16.73
CA ASN A 195 2.10 -3.61 -15.34
C ASN A 195 1.74 -2.53 -14.31
N SER A 196 1.12 -1.42 -14.74
CA SER A 196 0.83 -0.27 -13.89
C SER A 196 -0.37 -0.45 -12.94
N ILE A 197 -1.21 -1.46 -13.18
CA ILE A 197 -2.38 -1.74 -12.35
C ILE A 197 -1.97 -2.57 -11.14
N MET A 198 -2.16 -2.02 -9.93
CA MET A 198 -1.77 -2.64 -8.67
C MET A 198 -0.36 -3.23 -8.76
N PRO A 199 0.66 -2.40 -8.97
CA PRO A 199 2.01 -2.86 -9.23
C PRO A 199 2.69 -3.37 -7.96
N VAL A 200 3.74 -4.18 -8.17
CA VAL A 200 4.72 -4.53 -7.15
C VAL A 200 6.11 -4.10 -7.61
N ALA A 201 6.97 -3.69 -6.68
CA ALA A 201 8.32 -3.26 -6.97
C ALA A 201 9.34 -4.19 -6.31
N LYS A 202 10.20 -4.79 -7.11
CA LYS A 202 11.36 -5.57 -6.60
C LYS A 202 12.44 -4.61 -6.13
N THR A 203 12.84 -4.74 -4.87
CA THR A 203 13.87 -3.90 -4.24
C THR A 203 14.92 -4.78 -3.55
N PRO A 204 16.09 -4.24 -3.18
CA PRO A 204 17.08 -4.98 -2.39
C PRO A 204 16.59 -5.51 -1.04
N ILE A 205 15.49 -4.95 -0.50
CA ILE A 205 14.93 -5.37 0.79
C ILE A 205 13.70 -6.26 0.64
N GLY A 206 13.27 -6.57 -0.57
CA GLY A 206 12.10 -7.40 -0.84
C GLY A 206 11.19 -6.81 -1.91
N THR A 207 10.12 -7.51 -2.21
CA THR A 207 9.08 -7.05 -3.13
C THR A 207 8.06 -6.22 -2.36
N LEU A 208 8.02 -4.94 -2.67
CA LEU A 208 7.15 -3.96 -2.01
C LEU A 208 5.89 -3.73 -2.83
N ALA A 209 4.78 -3.46 -2.15
CA ALA A 209 3.54 -2.97 -2.73
C ALA A 209 2.98 -1.84 -1.85
N CYS A 210 2.04 -1.08 -2.39
CA CYS A 210 1.36 -0.01 -1.64
C CYS A 210 -0.12 0.02 -2.00
N PHE A 211 -0.97 0.26 -1.01
CA PHE A 211 -2.36 0.65 -1.20
C PHE A 211 -2.79 1.73 -0.18
N VAL A 212 -3.95 2.31 -0.39
CA VAL A 212 -4.38 3.52 0.28
C VAL A 212 -5.72 3.33 0.95
N GLU A 213 -5.80 3.65 2.26
CA GLU A 213 -7.05 3.69 3.04
C GLU A 213 -7.94 2.45 2.85
N GLY A 214 -9.22 2.65 2.55
CA GLY A 214 -10.22 1.60 2.37
C GLY A 214 -9.95 0.59 1.25
N GLU A 215 -8.84 0.68 0.48
CA GLU A 215 -8.42 -0.46 -0.35
C GLU A 215 -8.10 -1.70 0.49
N ALA A 216 -7.71 -1.51 1.74
CA ALA A 216 -7.52 -2.62 2.67
C ALA A 216 -8.82 -3.41 2.95
N GLU A 217 -9.97 -2.76 2.83
CA GLU A 217 -11.29 -3.41 3.00
C GLU A 217 -11.64 -4.35 1.84
N VAL A 218 -10.95 -4.19 0.71
CA VAL A 218 -11.10 -5.03 -0.48
C VAL A 218 -10.10 -6.17 -0.42
N LEU A 219 -10.51 -7.30 0.11
CA LEU A 219 -9.61 -8.46 0.32
C LEU A 219 -8.94 -8.94 -0.98
N GLU A 220 -9.62 -8.79 -2.11
CA GLU A 220 -9.08 -9.11 -3.44
C GLU A 220 -7.85 -8.24 -3.77
N ALA A 221 -7.79 -6.99 -3.32
CA ALA A 221 -6.65 -6.11 -3.54
C ALA A 221 -5.38 -6.67 -2.90
N SER A 222 -5.44 -7.02 -1.61
CA SER A 222 -4.30 -7.60 -0.90
C SER A 222 -3.89 -8.97 -1.45
N ARG A 223 -4.86 -9.82 -1.82
CA ARG A 223 -4.61 -11.12 -2.45
C ARG A 223 -3.96 -10.99 -3.82
N LEU A 224 -4.40 -10.02 -4.63
CA LEU A 224 -3.80 -9.74 -5.93
C LEU A 224 -2.34 -9.30 -5.78
N LEU A 225 -2.05 -8.38 -4.87
CA LEU A 225 -0.67 -7.95 -4.61
C LEU A 225 0.20 -9.11 -4.13
N ALA A 226 -0.30 -9.94 -3.21
CA ALA A 226 0.41 -11.14 -2.75
C ALA A 226 0.64 -12.15 -3.89
N SER A 227 -0.33 -12.36 -4.78
CA SER A 227 -0.18 -13.24 -5.96
C SER A 227 0.85 -12.71 -6.97
N LYS A 228 1.06 -11.39 -7.03
CA LYS A 228 2.14 -10.75 -7.80
C LYS A 228 3.50 -10.79 -7.10
N GLY A 229 3.57 -11.42 -5.94
CA GLY A 229 4.80 -11.64 -5.18
C GLY A 229 5.13 -10.54 -4.17
N ALA A 230 4.17 -9.70 -3.79
CA ALA A 230 4.40 -8.76 -2.68
C ALA A 230 4.76 -9.52 -1.39
N GLU A 231 5.82 -9.07 -0.72
CA GLU A 231 6.29 -9.58 0.57
C GLU A 231 5.98 -8.58 1.69
N VAL A 232 6.02 -7.29 1.35
CA VAL A 232 5.71 -6.20 2.26
C VAL A 232 4.72 -5.27 1.57
N ILE A 233 3.55 -5.12 2.16
CA ILE A 233 2.54 -4.16 1.71
C ILE A 233 2.58 -2.95 2.63
N LEU A 234 2.75 -1.77 2.05
CA LEU A 234 2.75 -0.49 2.73
C LEU A 234 1.35 0.12 2.61
N HIS A 235 0.69 0.28 3.72
CA HIS A 235 -0.65 0.83 3.83
C HIS A 235 -0.57 2.23 4.41
N THR A 236 -1.02 3.23 3.64
CA THR A 236 -1.13 4.61 4.09
C THR A 236 -2.57 4.89 4.46
N SER A 237 -2.84 5.21 5.74
CA SER A 237 -4.20 5.20 6.26
C SER A 237 -4.55 6.40 7.14
N MET A 238 -5.85 6.63 7.20
CA MET A 238 -6.53 7.43 8.21
C MET A 238 -7.80 6.69 8.60
N GLU A 239 -7.84 6.21 9.83
CA GLU A 239 -8.86 5.29 10.32
C GLU A 239 -9.69 5.99 11.40
N ASP A 240 -10.97 5.66 11.47
CA ASP A 240 -11.90 6.27 12.44
C ASP A 240 -12.10 5.39 13.69
N ASP A 241 -11.87 4.06 13.57
CA ASP A 241 -12.05 3.08 14.66
C ASP A 241 -10.94 2.04 14.66
N GLU A 242 -10.28 1.81 15.79
CA GLU A 242 -9.13 0.91 15.91
C GLU A 242 -9.50 -0.57 15.79
N ILE A 243 -10.65 -0.99 16.34
CA ILE A 243 -10.95 -2.43 16.48
C ILE A 243 -11.22 -3.11 15.14
N PRO A 244 -12.13 -2.63 14.27
CA PRO A 244 -12.38 -3.24 12.97
C PRO A 244 -11.13 -3.22 12.09
N TRP A 245 -10.39 -2.13 12.10
CA TRP A 245 -9.18 -1.97 11.31
C TRP A 245 -8.05 -2.89 11.76
N THR A 246 -7.86 -3.06 13.06
CA THR A 246 -6.84 -3.99 13.57
C THR A 246 -7.15 -5.42 13.16
N ALA A 247 -8.41 -5.86 13.30
CA ALA A 247 -8.85 -7.19 12.88
C ALA A 247 -8.63 -7.42 11.37
N LEU A 248 -8.98 -6.41 10.55
CA LEU A 248 -8.79 -6.45 9.10
C LEU A 248 -7.30 -6.57 8.71
N LYS A 249 -6.43 -5.76 9.31
CA LYS A 249 -4.99 -5.79 9.07
C LYS A 249 -4.38 -7.16 9.44
N GLN A 250 -4.79 -7.73 10.56
CA GLN A 250 -4.37 -9.07 10.98
C GLN A 250 -4.85 -10.14 10.01
N ALA A 251 -6.11 -10.03 9.53
CA ALA A 251 -6.64 -10.94 8.53
C ALA A 251 -5.86 -10.87 7.20
N ILE A 252 -5.49 -9.67 6.74
CA ILE A 252 -4.66 -9.49 5.54
C ILE A 252 -3.30 -10.16 5.72
N GLY A 253 -2.59 -9.88 6.82
CA GLY A 253 -1.29 -10.47 7.10
C GLY A 253 -1.35 -12.00 7.06
N PHE A 254 -2.35 -12.59 7.75
CA PHE A 254 -2.54 -14.03 7.82
C PHE A 254 -2.96 -14.67 6.49
N GLN A 255 -3.97 -14.11 5.81
CA GLN A 255 -4.50 -14.72 4.58
C GLN A 255 -3.56 -14.59 3.38
N CYS A 256 -2.78 -13.51 3.33
CA CYS A 256 -1.88 -13.23 2.22
C CYS A 256 -0.44 -13.65 2.51
N HIS A 257 -0.13 -14.01 3.76
CA HIS A 257 1.23 -14.28 4.24
C HIS A 257 2.22 -13.20 3.81
N VAL A 258 1.90 -11.95 4.15
CA VAL A 258 2.71 -10.76 3.89
C VAL A 258 2.94 -9.98 5.18
N PHE A 259 3.97 -9.17 5.21
CA PHE A 259 4.05 -8.09 6.19
C PHE A 259 3.17 -6.93 5.75
N LEU A 260 2.31 -6.43 6.64
CA LEU A 260 1.50 -5.24 6.41
C LEU A 260 1.96 -4.13 7.35
N LEU A 261 2.39 -3.01 6.76
CA LEU A 261 2.93 -1.86 7.46
C LEU A 261 1.98 -0.66 7.28
N THR A 262 1.19 -0.35 8.28
CA THR A 262 0.23 0.76 8.24
C THR A 262 0.81 2.01 8.90
N GLY A 263 1.01 3.08 8.12
CA GLY A 263 1.17 4.44 8.63
C GLY A 263 -0.20 5.08 8.84
N ALA A 264 -0.43 5.71 9.98
CA ALA A 264 -1.75 6.22 10.36
C ALA A 264 -1.72 7.72 10.67
N THR A 265 -2.74 8.46 10.23
CA THR A 265 -2.93 9.86 10.61
C THR A 265 -3.36 9.94 12.07
N SER A 266 -2.69 10.77 12.85
CA SER A 266 -3.09 11.03 14.24
C SER A 266 -4.18 12.10 14.32
N ARG A 267 -4.00 13.18 13.60
CA ARG A 267 -4.90 14.33 13.55
C ARG A 267 -4.85 15.05 12.22
N LEU A 268 -5.94 15.67 11.83
CA LEU A 268 -5.99 16.67 10.78
C LEU A 268 -5.95 18.05 11.41
N ILE A 269 -4.91 18.82 11.13
CA ILE A 269 -4.70 20.14 11.72
C ILE A 269 -5.12 21.22 10.72
N TYR A 270 -6.16 21.97 11.06
CA TYR A 270 -6.70 23.08 10.29
C TYR A 270 -6.24 24.43 10.88
N ALA A 271 -6.22 25.48 10.05
CA ALA A 271 -5.82 26.81 10.50
C ALA A 271 -6.76 27.38 11.58
N ASP A 272 -8.05 27.08 11.49
CA ASP A 272 -9.10 27.48 12.44
C ASP A 272 -9.28 26.48 13.62
N ASN A 273 -8.64 25.31 13.53
CA ASN A 273 -8.58 24.32 14.58
C ASN A 273 -7.16 23.75 14.76
N PRO A 274 -6.25 24.50 15.41
CA PRO A 274 -4.87 24.05 15.59
C PRO A 274 -4.72 22.86 16.54
N ALA A 275 -5.74 22.54 17.36
CA ALA A 275 -5.76 21.29 18.14
C ALA A 275 -5.97 20.06 17.25
N GLY A 276 -6.54 20.27 16.07
CA GLY A 276 -6.80 19.25 15.07
C GLY A 276 -8.05 18.40 15.33
N GLU A 277 -8.54 17.80 14.27
CA GLU A 277 -9.53 16.73 14.36
C GLU A 277 -8.80 15.40 14.58
N TRP A 278 -9.20 14.68 15.59
CA TRP A 278 -8.63 13.38 15.93
C TRP A 278 -8.98 12.33 14.86
N ALA A 279 -7.99 11.51 14.48
CA ALA A 279 -8.18 10.30 13.71
C ALA A 279 -7.83 9.09 14.59
N GLY A 280 -8.78 8.14 14.70
CA GLY A 280 -8.73 7.08 15.71
C GLY A 280 -7.65 6.02 15.49
N GLY A 281 -7.21 5.79 14.27
CA GLY A 281 -6.40 4.63 13.89
C GLY A 281 -5.01 4.55 14.49
N SER A 282 -4.49 3.32 14.54
CA SER A 282 -3.14 3.00 14.98
C SER A 282 -2.19 2.70 13.82
N ALA A 283 -0.96 3.21 13.91
CA ALA A 283 0.11 2.75 13.05
C ALA A 283 0.60 1.37 13.52
N THR A 284 0.55 0.37 12.63
CA THR A 284 0.75 -1.04 12.99
C THR A 284 1.67 -1.76 12.02
N ILE A 285 2.44 -2.71 12.55
CA ILE A 285 3.19 -3.70 11.76
C ILE A 285 2.60 -5.07 12.07
N ILE A 286 2.02 -5.70 11.05
CA ILE A 286 1.45 -7.05 11.14
C ILE A 286 2.39 -8.03 10.43
N GLY A 287 2.62 -9.18 11.03
CA GLY A 287 3.41 -10.26 10.46
C GLY A 287 2.62 -11.17 9.51
N PRO A 288 3.32 -12.06 8.76
CA PRO A 288 2.71 -12.97 7.80
C PRO A 288 1.87 -14.08 8.44
N ASP A 289 1.88 -14.18 9.76
CA ASP A 289 1.04 -15.07 10.56
C ASP A 289 -0.15 -14.34 11.23
N GLY A 290 -0.39 -13.06 10.87
CA GLY A 290 -1.44 -12.22 11.41
C GLY A 290 -1.14 -11.59 12.77
N ARG A 291 0.05 -11.79 13.33
CA ARG A 291 0.40 -11.21 14.63
C ARG A 291 0.73 -9.73 14.52
N LEU A 292 0.26 -8.97 15.49
CA LEU A 292 0.70 -7.60 15.71
C LEU A 292 2.13 -7.63 16.26
N LEU A 293 3.09 -7.13 15.49
CA LEU A 293 4.52 -7.10 15.82
C LEU A 293 4.92 -5.80 16.52
N ALA A 294 4.31 -4.70 16.12
CA ALA A 294 4.51 -3.38 16.74
C ALA A 294 3.31 -2.47 16.45
N GLU A 295 3.07 -1.55 17.37
CA GLU A 295 1.98 -0.59 17.29
C GLU A 295 2.38 0.75 17.89
N LYS A 296 1.89 1.84 17.27
CA LYS A 296 1.82 3.17 17.83
C LYS A 296 0.37 3.62 17.75
N GLY A 297 -0.34 3.42 18.84
CA GLY A 297 -1.73 3.85 19.05
C GLY A 297 -1.84 4.94 20.10
N GLY A 298 -3.05 5.11 20.61
CA GLY A 298 -3.38 6.09 21.65
C GLY A 298 -3.43 7.52 21.11
N GLN A 299 -3.32 8.50 22.02
CA GLN A 299 -3.42 9.91 21.65
C GLN A 299 -2.11 10.56 21.26
N ASP A 300 -0.98 9.86 21.38
CA ASP A 300 0.33 10.41 21.11
C ASP A 300 0.77 10.16 19.67
N GLU A 301 1.48 11.12 19.12
CA GLU A 301 2.22 11.01 17.87
C GLU A 301 3.50 10.20 18.06
N GLY A 302 4.10 9.73 16.97
CA GLY A 302 5.36 9.01 17.01
C GLY A 302 5.42 7.85 16.02
N TYR A 303 6.12 6.81 16.41
CA TYR A 303 6.36 5.66 15.54
C TYR A 303 6.44 4.35 16.32
N ALA A 304 6.25 3.25 15.60
CA ALA A 304 6.57 1.91 16.08
C ALA A 304 7.56 1.25 15.11
N VAL A 305 8.41 0.35 15.64
CA VAL A 305 9.46 -0.34 14.88
C VAL A 305 9.39 -1.83 15.14
N ALA A 306 9.50 -2.65 14.08
CA ALA A 306 9.68 -4.09 14.20
C ALA A 306 10.80 -4.58 13.30
N ASN A 307 11.26 -5.79 13.59
CA ASN A 307 12.16 -6.53 12.72
C ASN A 307 11.35 -7.27 11.66
N ILE A 308 11.77 -7.15 10.40
CA ILE A 308 11.17 -7.82 9.25
C ILE A 308 12.15 -8.89 8.79
N ASP A 309 11.79 -10.13 9.01
CA ASP A 309 12.48 -11.30 8.49
C ASP A 309 11.60 -11.94 7.42
N LEU A 310 12.00 -11.81 6.16
CA LEU A 310 11.20 -12.34 5.06
C LEU A 310 11.08 -13.87 5.06
N ALA A 311 11.98 -14.58 5.76
CA ALA A 311 11.86 -16.02 5.96
C ALA A 311 10.60 -16.41 6.77
N ALA A 312 10.06 -15.48 7.57
CA ALA A 312 8.80 -15.70 8.27
C ALA A 312 7.61 -15.89 7.33
N ILE A 313 7.68 -15.39 6.10
CA ILE A 313 6.66 -15.60 5.07
C ILE A 313 6.60 -17.09 4.69
N ASP A 314 7.75 -17.70 4.41
CA ASP A 314 7.82 -19.12 4.05
C ASP A 314 7.44 -20.00 5.23
N ALA A 315 7.87 -19.66 6.44
CA ALA A 315 7.48 -20.35 7.65
C ALA A 315 5.96 -20.29 7.91
N ALA A 316 5.31 -19.16 7.64
CA ALA A 316 3.86 -19.03 7.74
C ALA A 316 3.14 -19.87 6.68
N ARG A 317 3.62 -19.86 5.44
CA ARG A 317 3.09 -20.68 4.34
C ARG A 317 3.22 -22.17 4.61
N GLU A 318 4.33 -22.60 5.19
CA GLU A 318 4.54 -23.99 5.57
C GLU A 318 3.60 -24.42 6.71
N LYS A 319 3.48 -23.57 7.74
CA LYS A 319 2.71 -23.88 8.95
C LYS A 319 1.20 -23.87 8.71
N PHE A 320 0.68 -22.91 7.95
CA PHE A 320 -0.77 -22.67 7.81
C PHE A 320 -1.34 -23.17 6.48
N GLY A 321 -0.53 -23.80 5.66
CA GLY A 321 -0.89 -24.21 4.30
C GLY A 321 -0.50 -23.13 3.30
N ARG A 322 -0.03 -23.59 2.15
CA ARG A 322 0.36 -22.68 1.06
C ARG A 322 -0.86 -21.97 0.51
N ASN A 323 -0.67 -20.76 0.09
CA ASN A 323 -1.66 -19.96 -0.58
C ASN A 323 -2.50 -20.82 -1.51
N THR A 324 -3.76 -20.99 -1.18
CA THR A 324 -4.74 -21.34 -2.17
C THR A 324 -4.74 -20.22 -3.17
N VAL A 325 -4.12 -20.43 -4.33
CA VAL A 325 -4.30 -19.51 -5.45
C VAL A 325 -5.79 -19.44 -5.69
N PRO A 326 -6.42 -18.28 -5.52
CA PRO A 326 -7.84 -18.16 -5.75
C PRO A 326 -8.17 -18.64 -7.15
N ALA A 327 -9.25 -19.35 -7.33
CA ALA A 327 -9.76 -19.72 -8.64
C ALA A 327 -10.36 -18.47 -9.30
N TRP A 328 -9.49 -17.57 -9.75
CA TRP A 328 -9.88 -16.26 -10.29
C TRP A 328 -10.82 -16.35 -11.46
N ASP A 329 -10.65 -17.36 -12.32
CA ASP A 329 -11.54 -17.69 -13.43
C ASP A 329 -12.96 -17.97 -12.93
N LEU A 330 -13.12 -18.87 -11.96
CA LEU A 330 -14.41 -19.17 -11.34
C LEU A 330 -15.03 -17.93 -10.68
N TYR A 331 -14.25 -17.17 -9.91
CA TYR A 331 -14.76 -16.00 -9.20
C TYR A 331 -15.14 -14.88 -10.18
N THR A 332 -14.37 -14.65 -11.23
CA THR A 332 -14.71 -13.67 -12.26
C THR A 332 -16.08 -13.98 -12.88
N ASP A 333 -16.34 -15.23 -13.22
CA ASP A 333 -17.62 -15.63 -13.79
C ASP A 333 -18.80 -15.42 -12.82
N LEU A 334 -18.57 -15.66 -11.53
CA LEU A 334 -19.61 -15.48 -10.49
C LEU A 334 -19.86 -14.00 -10.16
N TYR A 335 -18.84 -13.16 -10.14
CA TYR A 335 -18.96 -11.73 -9.87
C TYR A 335 -19.50 -10.94 -11.08
N SER A 336 -19.52 -11.55 -12.28
CA SER A 336 -20.03 -10.93 -13.51
C SER A 336 -21.55 -11.12 -13.70
N GLN A 337 -22.20 -11.87 -12.83
CA GLN A 337 -23.65 -12.11 -12.84
C GLN A 337 -24.39 -11.05 -12.04
#